data_e94e8f3f488d2d453c49d14bcfe2ba35
#
_entry.id   e94e8f3f488d2d453c49d14bcfe2ba35
#
_cell.length_a   1.000
_cell.length_b   1.000
_cell.length_c   1.000
_cell.angle_alpha   90.00
_cell.angle_beta   90.00
_cell.angle_gamma   90.00
#
_symmetry.space_group_name_H-M   'P 1'
#
loop_
_entity.id
_entity.type
_entity.pdbx_description
1 polymer ?
#
loop_
_entity_poly.entity_id
_entity_poly.type
_entity_poly.pdbx_seq_one_letter_code
_entity_poly.pdbx_strand_id
1 'polypeptide(L)'
;MNFLSLLLAILTGGVGAALRYGATVVIPAKKDGFPLAIFLVNIVGSLLIGLLTALMANTWISTEVDFVLVAGFCGGFTTMSTFAVESIERLRAGNWMVAGLNIVGSTAVGLLAVGAGYLLGGGPLS
;
A
#
# COMPACT_ATOMS: atom_id res chain seq x y z
N MET A 1 -14.38 14.35 -11.54
CA MET A 1 -14.74 12.98 -11.11
C MET A 1 -16.22 12.77 -11.38
N ASN A 2 -16.58 11.63 -11.95
CA ASN A 2 -17.96 11.33 -12.30
C ASN A 2 -18.39 10.00 -11.67
N PHE A 3 -19.66 9.61 -11.88
CA PHE A 3 -20.21 8.38 -11.32
C PHE A 3 -19.43 7.14 -11.79
N LEU A 4 -19.03 7.12 -13.06
CA LEU A 4 -18.27 5.98 -13.61
C LEU A 4 -16.92 5.84 -12.92
N SER A 5 -16.19 6.94 -12.71
CA SER A 5 -14.90 6.91 -12.00
C SER A 5 -15.07 6.38 -10.58
N LEU A 6 -16.11 6.82 -9.90
CA LEU A 6 -16.41 6.35 -8.54
C LEU A 6 -16.72 4.85 -8.53
N LEU A 7 -17.56 4.39 -9.46
CA LEU A 7 -17.90 2.98 -9.57
C LEU A 7 -16.66 2.13 -9.85
N LEU A 8 -15.82 2.55 -10.79
CA LEU A 8 -14.57 1.85 -11.12
C LEU A 8 -13.62 1.84 -9.93
N ALA A 9 -13.55 2.93 -9.16
CA ALA A 9 -12.71 2.96 -7.94
C ALA A 9 -13.21 1.95 -6.90
N ILE A 10 -14.51 1.82 -6.72
CA ILE A 10 -15.10 0.83 -5.81
C ILE A 10 -14.75 -0.59 -6.27
N LEU A 11 -14.90 -0.87 -7.56
CA LEU A 11 -14.63 -2.20 -8.11
C LEU A 11 -13.14 -2.56 -8.01
N THR A 12 -12.26 -1.64 -8.38
CA THR A 12 -10.80 -1.87 -8.27
C THR A 12 -10.36 -1.97 -6.82
N GLY A 13 -11.02 -1.24 -5.91
CA GLY A 13 -10.79 -1.35 -4.48
C GLY A 13 -11.12 -2.73 -3.96
N GLY A 14 -12.22 -3.32 -4.43
CA GLY A 14 -12.58 -4.71 -4.12
C GLY A 14 -11.54 -5.69 -4.62
N VAL A 15 -11.03 -5.50 -5.84
CA VAL A 15 -9.97 -6.33 -6.40
C VAL A 15 -8.69 -6.20 -5.56
N GLY A 16 -8.31 -4.97 -5.21
CA GLY A 16 -7.14 -4.72 -4.36
C GLY A 16 -7.26 -5.40 -3.00
N ALA A 17 -8.42 -5.30 -2.37
CA ALA A 17 -8.69 -5.96 -1.09
C ALA A 17 -8.63 -7.48 -1.20
N ALA A 18 -9.14 -8.06 -2.28
CA ALA A 18 -9.07 -9.50 -2.53
C ALA A 18 -7.63 -9.97 -2.71
N LEU A 19 -6.81 -9.20 -3.43
CA LEU A 19 -5.38 -9.51 -3.61
C LEU A 19 -4.63 -9.42 -2.29
N ARG A 20 -4.94 -8.41 -1.47
CA ARG A 20 -4.36 -8.29 -0.13
C ARG A 20 -4.71 -9.50 0.73
N TYR A 21 -5.96 -9.91 0.74
CA TYR A 21 -6.36 -11.12 1.46
C TYR A 21 -5.60 -12.34 0.95
N GLY A 22 -5.50 -12.50 -0.37
CA GLY A 22 -4.73 -13.58 -0.98
C GLY A 22 -3.28 -13.59 -0.51
N ALA A 23 -2.65 -12.43 -0.39
CA ALA A 23 -1.27 -12.33 0.12
C ALA A 23 -1.17 -12.86 1.56
N THR A 24 -2.15 -12.57 2.41
CA THR A 24 -2.15 -13.06 3.81
C THR A 24 -2.37 -14.57 3.88
N VAL A 25 -3.05 -15.16 2.91
CA VAL A 25 -3.24 -16.61 2.83
C VAL A 25 -1.96 -17.30 2.35
N VAL A 26 -1.30 -16.73 1.34
CA VAL A 26 -0.06 -17.30 0.76
C VAL A 26 1.12 -17.13 1.71
N ILE A 27 1.18 -16.02 2.43
CA ILE A 27 2.25 -15.72 3.40
C ILE A 27 1.59 -15.53 4.77
N PRO A 28 1.23 -16.64 5.45
CA PRO A 28 0.55 -16.52 6.74
C PRO A 28 1.48 -15.93 7.80
N ALA A 29 0.94 -14.99 8.58
CA ALA A 29 1.67 -14.37 9.65
C ALA A 29 1.75 -15.31 10.86
N LYS A 30 2.96 -15.52 11.38
CA LYS A 30 3.15 -16.16 12.68
C LYS A 30 2.85 -15.11 13.75
N LYS A 31 2.20 -15.54 14.83
CA LYS A 31 1.76 -14.64 15.90
C LYS A 31 2.90 -13.79 16.48
N ASP A 32 4.12 -14.36 16.55
CA ASP A 32 5.30 -13.71 17.12
C ASP A 32 6.30 -13.26 16.05
N GLY A 33 6.05 -13.61 14.77
CA GLY A 33 6.94 -13.26 13.67
C GLY A 33 6.62 -11.92 13.06
N PHE A 34 7.52 -11.44 12.19
CA PHE A 34 7.31 -10.22 11.44
C PHE A 34 6.12 -10.40 10.47
N PRO A 35 5.17 -9.45 10.42
CA PRO A 35 3.99 -9.56 9.54
C PRO A 35 4.34 -9.25 8.09
N LEU A 36 5.01 -10.20 7.42
CA LEU A 36 5.62 -10.00 6.11
C LEU A 36 4.60 -9.72 5.01
N ALA A 37 3.45 -10.42 5.02
CA ALA A 37 2.44 -10.25 3.97
C ALA A 37 1.97 -8.81 3.87
N ILE A 38 1.56 -8.21 4.99
CA ILE A 38 1.06 -6.83 5.03
C ILE A 38 2.20 -5.84 4.78
N PHE A 39 3.40 -6.13 5.27
CA PHE A 39 4.57 -5.32 4.95
C PHE A 39 4.78 -5.24 3.44
N LEU A 40 4.82 -6.38 2.75
CA LEU A 40 5.03 -6.43 1.30
C LEU A 40 3.89 -5.77 0.53
N VAL A 41 2.64 -6.02 0.94
CA VAL A 41 1.46 -5.40 0.33
C VAL A 41 1.55 -3.88 0.39
N ASN A 42 1.87 -3.34 1.56
CA ASN A 42 1.96 -1.90 1.75
C ASN A 42 3.15 -1.30 0.99
N ILE A 43 4.29 -2.02 0.90
CA ILE A 43 5.46 -1.55 0.13
C ILE A 43 5.15 -1.56 -1.37
N VAL A 44 4.58 -2.63 -1.90
CA VAL A 44 4.19 -2.70 -3.32
C VAL A 44 3.16 -1.62 -3.64
N GLY A 45 2.15 -1.45 -2.77
CA GLY A 45 1.15 -0.40 -2.95
C GLY A 45 1.76 1.00 -2.92
N SER A 46 2.70 1.25 -2.03
CA SER A 46 3.42 2.54 -1.94
C SER A 46 4.22 2.82 -3.20
N LEU A 47 4.92 1.80 -3.72
CA LEU A 47 5.66 1.91 -4.98
C LEU A 47 4.72 2.28 -6.14
N LEU A 48 3.58 1.61 -6.23
CA LEU A 48 2.57 1.89 -7.25
C LEU A 48 1.98 3.30 -7.11
N ILE A 49 1.71 3.76 -5.90
CA ILE A 49 1.19 5.11 -5.65
C ILE A 49 2.20 6.15 -6.16
N GLY A 50 3.47 5.98 -5.84
CA GLY A 50 4.52 6.87 -6.32
C GLY A 50 4.63 6.88 -7.84
N LEU A 51 4.63 5.70 -8.46
CA LEU A 51 4.69 5.56 -9.91
C LEU A 51 3.49 6.23 -10.59
N LEU A 52 2.28 5.94 -10.12
CA LEU A 52 1.06 6.50 -10.70
C LEU A 52 0.98 8.01 -10.53
N THR A 53 1.43 8.53 -9.39
CA THR A 53 1.50 9.97 -9.14
C THR A 53 2.43 10.65 -10.13
N ALA A 54 3.59 10.05 -10.42
CA ALA A 54 4.53 10.58 -11.41
C ALA A 54 3.93 10.55 -12.82
N LEU A 55 3.27 9.45 -13.19
CA LEU A 55 2.63 9.33 -14.50
C LEU A 55 1.52 10.36 -14.69
N MET A 56 0.75 10.64 -13.64
CA MET A 56 -0.26 11.69 -13.69
C MET A 56 0.38 13.07 -13.83
N ALA A 57 1.44 13.34 -13.06
CA ALA A 57 2.15 14.62 -13.14
C ALA A 57 2.74 14.88 -14.53
N ASN A 58 3.18 13.84 -15.21
CA ASN A 58 3.72 13.90 -16.57
C ASN A 58 2.63 13.76 -17.65
N THR A 59 1.38 13.79 -17.27
CA THR A 59 0.21 13.68 -18.16
C THR A 59 0.14 12.37 -18.97
N TRP A 60 0.84 11.33 -18.55
CA TRP A 60 0.74 10.00 -19.15
C TRP A 60 -0.61 9.35 -18.88
N ILE A 61 -1.21 9.63 -17.72
CA ILE A 61 -2.54 9.17 -17.35
C ILE A 61 -3.40 10.37 -16.93
N SER A 62 -4.69 10.22 -17.10
CA SER A 62 -5.65 11.26 -16.71
C SER A 62 -5.86 11.28 -15.20
N THR A 63 -6.44 12.37 -14.70
CA THR A 63 -6.81 12.49 -13.28
C THR A 63 -7.80 11.40 -12.87
N GLU A 64 -8.74 11.04 -13.74
CA GLU A 64 -9.73 10.00 -13.47
C GLU A 64 -9.09 8.61 -13.37
N VAL A 65 -8.16 8.28 -14.28
CA VAL A 65 -7.43 7.01 -14.25
C VAL A 65 -6.59 6.93 -12.97
N ASP A 66 -5.89 8.01 -12.63
CA ASP A 66 -5.12 8.06 -11.39
C ASP A 66 -6.01 7.83 -10.17
N PHE A 67 -7.16 8.49 -10.12
CA PHE A 67 -8.12 8.32 -9.02
C PHE A 67 -8.56 6.85 -8.89
N VAL A 68 -8.93 6.22 -10.00
CA VAL A 68 -9.39 4.82 -9.99
C VAL A 68 -8.28 3.89 -9.50
N LEU A 69 -7.05 4.09 -9.95
CA LEU A 69 -5.93 3.23 -9.60
C LEU A 69 -5.37 3.51 -8.21
N VAL A 70 -5.25 4.77 -7.81
CA VAL A 70 -4.69 5.13 -6.50
C VAL A 70 -5.73 5.00 -5.40
N ALA A 71 -6.83 5.75 -5.47
CA ALA A 71 -7.85 5.71 -4.43
C ALA A 71 -8.63 4.40 -4.45
N GLY A 72 -8.84 3.81 -5.64
CA GLY A 72 -9.52 2.54 -5.78
C GLY A 72 -8.59 1.36 -5.50
N PHE A 73 -7.76 1.00 -6.47
CA PHE A 73 -6.95 -0.22 -6.37
C PHE A 73 -5.96 -0.17 -5.20
N CYS A 74 -5.10 0.83 -5.18
CA CYS A 74 -4.09 0.94 -4.11
C CYS A 74 -4.74 1.15 -2.75
N GLY A 75 -5.84 1.91 -2.69
CA GLY A 75 -6.59 2.13 -1.47
C GLY A 75 -7.17 0.85 -0.89
N GLY A 76 -7.65 -0.06 -1.73
CA GLY A 76 -8.14 -1.37 -1.29
C GLY A 76 -7.02 -2.36 -1.02
N PHE A 77 -5.93 -2.27 -1.77
CA PHE A 77 -4.80 -3.18 -1.66
C PHE A 77 -3.99 -2.94 -0.39
N THR A 78 -3.69 -1.68 -0.05
CA THR A 78 -2.93 -1.32 1.17
C THR A 78 -3.84 -1.27 2.39
N THR A 79 -3.25 -1.42 3.58
CA THR A 79 -4.04 -1.35 4.81
C THR A 79 -3.23 -0.77 5.97
N MET A 80 -3.75 0.29 6.55
CA MET A 80 -3.24 0.86 7.81
C MET A 80 -3.83 0.14 9.01
N SER A 81 -5.08 -0.29 8.93
CA SER A 81 -5.77 -0.91 10.07
C SER A 81 -5.16 -2.26 10.44
N THR A 82 -4.90 -3.14 9.48
CA THR A 82 -4.27 -4.42 9.75
C THR A 82 -2.84 -4.23 10.26
N PHE A 83 -2.09 -3.30 9.67
CA PHE A 83 -0.76 -2.93 10.13
C PHE A 83 -0.76 -2.50 11.60
N ALA A 84 -1.73 -1.65 11.99
CA ALA A 84 -1.84 -1.17 13.36
C ALA A 84 -2.20 -2.30 14.32
N VAL A 85 -3.16 -3.15 13.96
CA VAL A 85 -3.56 -4.29 14.80
C VAL A 85 -2.39 -5.26 14.98
N GLU A 86 -1.68 -5.60 13.91
CA GLU A 86 -0.54 -6.51 13.98
C GLU A 86 0.58 -5.94 14.86
N SER A 87 0.82 -4.63 14.77
CA SER A 87 1.82 -3.96 15.62
C SER A 87 1.44 -4.03 17.10
N ILE A 88 0.19 -3.76 17.43
CA ILE A 88 -0.31 -3.83 18.81
C ILE A 88 -0.26 -5.26 19.35
N GLU A 89 -0.60 -6.25 18.54
CA GLU A 89 -0.54 -7.66 18.95
C GLU A 89 0.89 -8.05 19.35
N ARG A 90 1.90 -7.62 18.61
CA ARG A 90 3.31 -7.88 18.93
C ARG A 90 3.75 -7.18 20.21
N LEU A 91 3.31 -5.93 20.40
CA LEU A 91 3.58 -5.20 21.65
C LEU A 91 2.95 -5.91 22.85
N ARG A 92 1.71 -6.35 22.74
CA ARG A 92 1.00 -7.04 23.82
C ARG A 92 1.61 -8.41 24.11
N ALA A 93 2.19 -9.06 23.10
CA ALA A 93 2.90 -10.32 23.28
C ALA A 93 4.30 -10.14 23.88
N GLY A 94 4.73 -8.90 24.13
CA GLY A 94 6.07 -8.60 24.64
C GLY A 94 7.15 -8.61 23.56
N ASN A 95 6.77 -8.71 22.30
CA ASN A 95 7.71 -8.78 21.18
C ASN A 95 7.99 -7.37 20.63
N TRP A 96 8.68 -6.57 21.46
CA TRP A 96 8.93 -5.15 21.19
C TRP A 96 9.81 -4.93 19.98
N MET A 97 10.79 -5.83 19.75
CA MET A 97 11.69 -5.72 18.60
C MET A 97 10.92 -5.86 17.29
N VAL A 98 10.08 -6.89 17.18
CA VAL A 98 9.29 -7.12 15.95
C VAL A 98 8.28 -6.00 15.76
N ALA A 99 7.61 -5.54 16.82
CA ALA A 99 6.68 -4.42 16.74
C ALA A 99 7.38 -3.16 16.26
N GLY A 100 8.54 -2.84 16.84
CA GLY A 100 9.33 -1.67 16.45
C GLY A 100 9.82 -1.76 15.01
N LEU A 101 10.30 -2.92 14.58
CA LEU A 101 10.72 -3.14 13.20
C LEU A 101 9.55 -3.00 12.24
N ASN A 102 8.36 -3.48 12.61
CA ASN A 102 7.19 -3.32 11.77
C ASN A 102 6.78 -1.85 11.64
N ILE A 103 6.69 -1.13 12.76
CA ILE A 103 6.24 0.27 12.77
C ILE A 103 7.25 1.16 12.02
N VAL A 104 8.52 1.11 12.42
CA VAL A 104 9.57 1.97 11.86
C VAL A 104 9.95 1.50 10.46
N GLY A 105 10.15 0.21 10.28
CA GLY A 105 10.55 -0.38 9.00
C GLY A 105 9.50 -0.19 7.92
N SER A 106 8.24 -0.48 8.22
CA SER A 106 7.15 -0.31 7.25
C SER A 106 6.98 1.15 6.85
N THR A 107 7.07 2.06 7.82
CA THR A 107 6.96 3.49 7.54
C THR A 107 8.13 3.99 6.71
N ALA A 108 9.36 3.67 7.12
CA ALA A 108 10.56 4.12 6.40
C ALA A 108 10.64 3.54 5.00
N VAL A 109 10.46 2.22 4.86
CA VAL A 109 10.52 1.56 3.56
C VAL A 109 9.35 1.98 2.68
N GLY A 110 8.18 2.20 3.26
CA GLY A 110 7.01 2.71 2.54
C GLY A 110 7.27 4.08 1.93
N LEU A 111 7.85 5.00 2.71
CA LEU A 111 8.21 6.33 2.22
C LEU A 111 9.26 6.24 1.11
N LEU A 112 10.28 5.40 1.28
CA LEU A 112 11.28 5.17 0.25
C LEU A 112 10.66 4.56 -1.01
N ALA A 113 9.70 3.66 -0.85
CA ALA A 113 9.00 3.03 -1.97
C ALA A 113 8.19 4.04 -2.79
N VAL A 114 7.48 4.95 -2.11
CA VAL A 114 6.76 6.04 -2.80
C VAL A 114 7.74 6.89 -3.60
N GLY A 115 8.84 7.30 -2.97
CA GLY A 115 9.90 8.07 -3.64
C GLY A 115 10.49 7.35 -4.83
N ALA A 116 10.82 6.06 -4.67
CA ALA A 116 11.39 5.23 -5.73
C ALA A 116 10.40 5.10 -6.90
N GLY A 117 9.12 4.83 -6.61
CA GLY A 117 8.09 4.74 -7.65
C GLY A 117 7.94 6.05 -8.40
N TYR A 118 7.94 7.16 -7.67
CA TYR A 118 7.85 8.49 -8.27
C TYR A 118 9.02 8.78 -9.22
N LEU A 119 10.25 8.44 -8.80
CA LEU A 119 11.44 8.61 -9.66
C LEU A 119 11.40 7.66 -10.85
N LEU A 120 10.98 6.42 -10.67
CA LEU A 120 10.86 5.45 -11.76
C LEU A 120 9.85 5.90 -12.82
N GLY A 121 8.79 6.58 -12.39
CA GLY A 121 7.79 7.16 -13.30
C GLY A 121 8.24 8.46 -13.94
N GLY A 122 9.44 8.94 -13.65
CA GLY A 122 9.95 10.19 -14.20
C GLY A 122 9.30 11.42 -13.60
N GLY A 123 8.87 11.35 -12.34
CA GLY A 123 8.19 12.46 -11.69
C GLY A 123 9.08 13.70 -11.59
N PRO A 124 8.52 14.90 -11.78
CA PRO A 124 9.29 16.14 -11.66
C PRO A 124 9.72 16.38 -10.21
N LEU A 125 10.96 16.85 -10.03
CA LEU A 125 11.54 17.12 -8.70
C LEU A 125 11.42 18.58 -8.29
N SER A 126 10.79 19.41 -9.12
CA SER A 126 10.63 20.85 -8.84
C SER A 126 9.20 21.31 -8.99
#